data_999330a1692b137bf6f235b09788303e
#
_entry.id   999330a1692b137bf6f235b09788303e
#
_cell.length_a   1.000
_cell.length_b   1.000
_cell.length_c   1.000
_cell.angle_alpha   90.00
_cell.angle_beta   90.00
_cell.angle_gamma   90.00
#
_symmetry.space_group_name_H-M   'P 1'
#
loop_
_entity.id
_entity.type
_entity.pdbx_description
1 polymer ?
#
loop_
_entity_poly.entity_id
_entity_poly.type
_entity_poly.pdbx_seq_one_letter_code
_entity_poly.pdbx_strand_id
1 'polypeptide(L)'
;MTNNQKEKIFSNKFIQNFLENESKSTSQNKYKFAEIASSLAYYLKSFSNINKLLDYVCLIFKHIFSENIILIIPLNYEGEIWNENIKISANYEYPTIQEAINSFLDQFHFSKNFKIKEILTFENALKNNFKEYKIETKKIISRGKCRGFIYIFSEDISRQSITEDSNFNFIENCLAVGLENHYLIKTKKKHENVDREISTGAEIQSQLLPDYCPIIHGIDLAAHCRPALQLGGDYYDFMCLKTNISEKRKEKSRW
;
A
#
# COMPACT_ATOMS: atom_id res chain seq x y z
N MET A 1 11.88 7.72 25.64
CA MET A 1 11.75 6.55 24.76
C MET A 1 10.69 6.84 23.73
N THR A 2 11.07 6.95 22.47
CA THR A 2 10.14 7.19 21.35
C THR A 2 9.26 5.96 21.12
N ASN A 3 8.04 6.13 20.60
CA ASN A 3 7.12 5.02 20.28
C ASN A 3 7.78 3.93 19.43
N ASN A 4 8.69 4.30 18.53
CA ASN A 4 9.47 3.37 17.70
C ASN A 4 10.43 2.47 18.50
N GLN A 5 10.95 2.93 19.64
CA GLN A 5 11.83 2.10 20.50
C GLN A 5 11.00 1.12 21.34
N LYS A 6 9.80 1.50 21.78
CA LYS A 6 8.88 0.60 22.49
C LYS A 6 8.35 -0.49 21.56
N GLU A 7 8.03 -0.17 20.32
CA GLU A 7 7.61 -1.16 19.30
C GLU A 7 8.71 -2.17 18.98
N LYS A 8 9.97 -1.72 18.88
CA LYS A 8 11.12 -2.61 18.62
C LYS A 8 11.42 -3.55 19.78
N ILE A 9 11.26 -3.07 21.02
CA ILE A 9 11.48 -3.88 22.23
C ILE A 9 10.36 -4.88 22.43
N PHE A 10 9.09 -4.50 22.16
CA PHE A 10 7.94 -5.40 22.32
C PHE A 10 7.93 -6.49 21.25
N SER A 11 8.23 -6.16 19.99
CA SER A 11 8.28 -7.14 18.90
C SER A 11 9.42 -8.17 19.11
N ASN A 12 10.62 -7.73 19.50
CA ASN A 12 11.75 -8.63 19.75
C ASN A 12 11.55 -9.51 20.98
N LYS A 13 11.01 -8.94 22.06
CA LYS A 13 10.82 -9.69 23.31
C LYS A 13 9.67 -10.71 23.20
N PHE A 14 8.62 -10.37 22.42
CA PHE A 14 7.52 -11.29 22.16
C PHE A 14 7.96 -12.44 21.23
N ILE A 15 8.70 -12.11 20.15
CA ILE A 15 9.29 -13.11 19.25
C ILE A 15 10.27 -14.01 19.99
N GLN A 16 11.12 -13.47 20.87
CA GLN A 16 12.03 -14.27 21.69
C GLN A 16 11.28 -15.17 22.68
N ASN A 17 10.31 -14.65 23.43
CA ASN A 17 9.50 -15.45 24.33
C ASN A 17 8.68 -16.53 23.60
N PHE A 18 8.26 -16.27 22.37
CA PHE A 18 7.55 -17.22 21.52
C PHE A 18 8.47 -18.36 21.08
N LEU A 19 9.72 -18.04 20.70
CA LEU A 19 10.74 -19.02 20.29
C LEU A 19 11.30 -19.83 21.47
N GLU A 20 11.41 -19.25 22.67
CA GLU A 20 11.94 -19.92 23.86
C GLU A 20 10.94 -20.89 24.52
N ASN A 21 9.63 -20.76 24.25
CA ASN A 21 8.59 -21.64 24.81
C ASN A 21 8.33 -22.93 24.02
N GLU A 22 9.13 -23.25 23.01
CA GLU A 22 8.93 -24.36 22.05
C GLU A 22 9.02 -25.79 22.65
N SER A 23 9.36 -25.99 23.93
CA SER A 23 9.75 -27.29 24.41
C SER A 23 8.72 -28.10 25.20
N LYS A 24 7.43 -27.72 25.32
CA LYS A 24 6.43 -28.45 26.14
C LYS A 24 5.04 -28.61 25.48
N SER A 25 4.80 -29.84 25.05
CA SER A 25 3.55 -30.68 25.00
C SER A 25 2.24 -30.23 24.30
N THR A 26 1.57 -31.22 23.75
CA THR A 26 0.41 -31.26 22.82
C THR A 26 -0.93 -30.63 23.30
N SER A 27 -1.16 -30.41 24.57
CA SER A 27 -2.34 -29.70 25.08
C SER A 27 -2.22 -28.17 24.94
N GLN A 28 -1.03 -27.66 24.66
CA GLN A 28 -0.70 -26.24 24.51
C GLN A 28 -1.07 -25.62 23.15
N ASN A 29 -1.41 -26.44 22.14
CA ASN A 29 -1.66 -25.90 20.77
C ASN A 29 -2.87 -24.94 20.69
N LYS A 30 -3.92 -25.19 21.48
CA LYS A 30 -5.12 -24.35 21.49
C LYS A 30 -4.89 -22.99 22.16
N TYR A 31 -4.09 -22.97 23.22
CA TYR A 31 -3.68 -21.72 23.90
C TYR A 31 -2.68 -20.93 23.06
N LYS A 32 -1.74 -21.62 22.41
CA LYS A 32 -0.78 -20.99 21.49
C LYS A 32 -1.47 -20.24 20.34
N PHE A 33 -2.52 -20.81 19.75
CA PHE A 33 -3.25 -20.12 18.67
C PHE A 33 -3.97 -18.87 19.16
N ALA A 34 -4.59 -18.89 20.34
CA ALA A 34 -5.24 -17.70 20.91
C ALA A 34 -4.24 -16.56 21.19
N GLU A 35 -3.03 -16.90 21.65
CA GLU A 35 -1.94 -15.93 21.83
C GLU A 35 -1.46 -15.35 20.50
N ILE A 36 -1.28 -16.19 19.49
CA ILE A 36 -0.92 -15.78 18.13
C ILE A 36 -2.00 -14.86 17.55
N ALA A 37 -3.27 -15.24 17.68
CA ALA A 37 -4.40 -14.46 17.21
C ALA A 37 -4.45 -13.08 17.88
N SER A 38 -4.26 -13.02 19.19
CA SER A 38 -4.22 -11.77 19.96
C SER A 38 -3.06 -10.89 19.54
N SER A 39 -1.87 -11.45 19.32
CA SER A 39 -0.70 -10.70 18.90
C SER A 39 -0.82 -10.20 17.46
N LEU A 40 -1.39 -11.02 16.56
CA LEU A 40 -1.65 -10.62 15.18
C LEU A 40 -2.68 -9.48 15.12
N ALA A 41 -3.75 -9.57 15.91
CA ALA A 41 -4.75 -8.49 16.03
C ALA A 41 -4.13 -7.19 16.57
N TYR A 42 -3.25 -7.27 17.58
CA TYR A 42 -2.50 -6.12 18.07
C TYR A 42 -1.59 -5.53 17.00
N TYR A 43 -0.89 -6.39 16.25
CA TYR A 43 -0.01 -5.99 15.17
C TYR A 43 -0.77 -5.27 14.06
N LEU A 44 -1.95 -5.78 13.67
CA LEU A 44 -2.84 -5.17 12.68
C LEU A 44 -3.29 -3.76 13.07
N LYS A 45 -3.41 -3.49 14.37
CA LYS A 45 -3.80 -2.16 14.88
C LYS A 45 -2.67 -1.15 14.84
N SER A 46 -1.43 -1.59 14.98
CA SER A 46 -0.26 -0.73 15.24
C SER A 46 0.79 -0.72 14.14
N PHE A 47 0.68 -1.59 13.10
CA PHE A 47 1.75 -1.66 12.11
C PHE A 47 1.79 -0.42 11.20
N SER A 48 3.01 0.07 10.98
CA SER A 48 3.29 1.19 10.09
C SER A 48 3.91 0.76 8.76
N ASN A 49 4.41 -0.49 8.69
CA ASN A 49 5.14 -1.02 7.55
C ASN A 49 4.62 -2.41 7.17
N ILE A 50 4.17 -2.54 5.92
CA ILE A 50 3.62 -3.78 5.37
C ILE A 50 4.64 -4.93 5.39
N ASN A 51 5.92 -4.67 5.16
CA ASN A 51 6.96 -5.70 5.21
C ASN A 51 7.02 -6.39 6.57
N LYS A 52 6.90 -5.63 7.65
CA LYS A 52 6.88 -6.20 9.01
C LYS A 52 5.67 -7.11 9.25
N LEU A 53 4.50 -6.73 8.70
CA LEU A 53 3.32 -7.59 8.78
C LEU A 53 3.53 -8.88 8.01
N LEU A 54 4.04 -8.80 6.78
CA LEU A 54 4.32 -9.97 5.94
C LEU A 54 5.37 -10.88 6.59
N ASP A 55 6.45 -10.32 7.12
CA ASP A 55 7.48 -11.08 7.84
C ASP A 55 6.90 -11.80 9.07
N TYR A 56 6.01 -11.12 9.81
CA TYR A 56 5.33 -11.70 10.95
C TYR A 56 4.36 -12.82 10.57
N VAL A 57 3.58 -12.63 9.51
CA VAL A 57 2.69 -13.67 8.96
C VAL A 57 3.48 -14.87 8.48
N CYS A 58 4.62 -14.68 7.81
CA CYS A 58 5.51 -15.77 7.40
C CYS A 58 6.04 -16.56 8.60
N LEU A 59 6.40 -15.87 9.69
CA LEU A 59 6.85 -16.53 10.92
C LEU A 59 5.74 -17.40 11.52
N ILE A 60 4.50 -16.90 11.54
CA ILE A 60 3.34 -17.65 12.02
C ILE A 60 3.08 -18.88 11.14
N PHE A 61 3.08 -18.72 9.82
CA PHE A 61 2.91 -19.83 8.88
C PHE A 61 3.98 -20.90 9.07
N LYS A 62 5.24 -20.49 9.17
CA LYS A 62 6.36 -21.38 9.43
C LYS A 62 6.17 -22.21 10.72
N HIS A 63 5.58 -21.59 11.74
CA HIS A 63 5.39 -22.24 13.03
C HIS A 63 4.19 -23.20 13.05
N ILE A 64 3.06 -22.79 12.44
CA ILE A 64 1.82 -23.59 12.45
C ILE A 64 1.83 -24.66 11.36
N PHE A 65 2.36 -24.32 10.19
CA PHE A 65 2.38 -25.17 8.99
C PHE A 65 3.81 -25.53 8.59
N SER A 66 4.59 -26.02 9.54
CA SER A 66 6.03 -26.29 9.39
C SER A 66 6.40 -27.25 8.26
N GLU A 67 5.48 -28.11 7.84
CA GLU A 67 5.68 -29.09 6.77
C GLU A 67 5.30 -28.53 5.37
N ASN A 68 4.85 -27.29 5.31
CA ASN A 68 4.49 -26.63 4.08
C ASN A 68 5.42 -25.45 3.80
N ILE A 69 5.64 -25.18 2.54
CA ILE A 69 6.29 -23.97 2.10
C ILE A 69 5.22 -23.04 1.55
N ILE A 70 5.20 -21.82 2.04
CA ILE A 70 4.16 -20.85 1.70
C ILE A 70 4.81 -19.64 1.04
N LEU A 71 4.41 -19.37 -0.21
CA LEU A 71 4.82 -18.20 -0.97
C LEU A 71 3.67 -17.19 -0.97
N ILE A 72 3.93 -15.98 -0.49
CA ILE A 72 2.97 -14.86 -0.47
C ILE A 72 3.38 -13.84 -1.51
N ILE A 73 2.47 -13.57 -2.44
CA ILE A 73 2.63 -12.56 -3.50
C ILE A 73 1.56 -11.48 -3.30
N PRO A 74 1.90 -10.37 -2.63
CA PRO A 74 0.97 -9.25 -2.48
C PRO A 74 0.87 -8.45 -3.78
N LEU A 75 -0.30 -7.86 -4.01
CA LEU A 75 -0.54 -6.90 -5.09
C LEU A 75 -0.49 -5.47 -4.53
N ASN A 76 -0.04 -4.52 -5.35
CA ASN A 76 -0.14 -3.10 -5.03
C ASN A 76 -1.59 -2.60 -5.20
N TYR A 77 -1.83 -1.31 -4.94
CA TYR A 77 -3.19 -0.73 -5.04
C TYR A 77 -3.72 -0.70 -6.48
N GLU A 78 -2.85 -0.76 -7.49
CA GLU A 78 -3.17 -0.80 -8.92
C GLU A 78 -3.47 -2.23 -9.40
N GLY A 79 -3.29 -3.23 -8.52
CA GLY A 79 -3.49 -4.64 -8.83
C GLY A 79 -2.29 -5.29 -9.52
N GLU A 80 -1.11 -4.69 -9.41
CA GLU A 80 0.15 -5.21 -9.92
C GLU A 80 0.92 -5.94 -8.82
N ILE A 81 1.77 -6.90 -9.20
CA ILE A 81 2.61 -7.61 -8.23
C ILE A 81 3.59 -6.64 -7.57
N TRP A 82 3.62 -6.72 -6.25
CA TRP A 82 4.51 -5.92 -5.43
C TRP A 82 5.79 -6.69 -5.11
N ASN A 83 6.70 -6.74 -6.08
CA ASN A 83 7.91 -7.58 -6.06
C ASN A 83 8.74 -7.46 -4.78
N GLU A 84 8.93 -6.23 -4.27
CA GLU A 84 9.70 -5.96 -3.06
C GLU A 84 9.10 -6.59 -1.79
N ASN A 85 7.85 -7.04 -1.88
CA ASN A 85 7.08 -7.56 -0.76
C ASN A 85 6.70 -9.04 -0.93
N ILE A 86 7.24 -9.73 -1.93
CA ILE A 86 7.09 -11.18 -2.05
C ILE A 86 7.81 -11.83 -0.87
N LYS A 87 7.15 -12.78 -0.22
CA LYS A 87 7.68 -13.47 0.96
C LYS A 87 7.53 -14.97 0.84
N ILE A 88 8.54 -15.68 1.33
CA ILE A 88 8.54 -17.14 1.43
C ILE A 88 8.63 -17.52 2.90
N SER A 89 7.72 -18.36 3.34
CA SER A 89 7.74 -19.02 4.64
C SER A 89 8.13 -20.48 4.44
N ALA A 90 9.32 -20.87 4.89
CA ALA A 90 9.81 -22.23 4.82
C ALA A 90 10.50 -22.60 6.12
N ASN A 91 10.47 -23.87 6.50
CA ASN A 91 11.25 -24.37 7.63
C ASN A 91 12.73 -24.54 7.22
N TYR A 92 13.64 -24.55 8.20
CA TYR A 92 15.07 -24.74 7.99
C TYR A 92 15.40 -26.12 7.39
N GLU A 93 14.47 -27.07 7.43
CA GLU A 93 14.62 -28.40 6.85
C GLU A 93 14.52 -28.40 5.30
N TYR A 94 14.04 -27.31 4.70
CA TYR A 94 13.80 -27.17 3.25
C TYR A 94 14.60 -26.05 2.57
N PRO A 95 15.93 -25.94 2.80
CA PRO A 95 16.69 -24.83 2.23
C PRO A 95 16.75 -24.90 0.69
N THR A 96 16.84 -26.12 0.14
CA THR A 96 17.00 -26.38 -1.29
C THR A 96 15.81 -25.87 -2.12
N ILE A 97 14.59 -26.13 -1.63
CA ILE A 97 13.39 -25.65 -2.36
C ILE A 97 13.17 -24.16 -2.18
N GLN A 98 13.51 -23.60 -1.03
CA GLN A 98 13.44 -22.15 -0.84
C GLN A 98 14.37 -21.42 -1.81
N GLU A 99 15.59 -21.91 -1.99
CA GLU A 99 16.54 -21.41 -2.98
C GLU A 99 16.03 -21.60 -4.41
N ALA A 100 15.42 -22.76 -4.72
CA ALA A 100 14.82 -23.02 -6.03
C ALA A 100 13.66 -22.07 -6.33
N ILE A 101 12.79 -21.79 -5.35
CA ILE A 101 11.69 -20.82 -5.51
C ILE A 101 12.25 -19.39 -5.71
N ASN A 102 13.26 -18.97 -4.94
CA ASN A 102 13.91 -17.69 -5.11
C ASN A 102 14.52 -17.55 -6.51
N SER A 103 15.29 -18.57 -6.95
CA SER A 103 15.87 -18.60 -8.30
C SER A 103 14.80 -18.55 -9.40
N PHE A 104 13.68 -19.25 -9.22
CA PHE A 104 12.54 -19.18 -10.15
C PHE A 104 11.91 -17.78 -10.18
N LEU A 105 11.72 -17.14 -9.03
CA LEU A 105 11.17 -15.78 -8.95
C LEU A 105 12.09 -14.75 -9.62
N ASP A 106 13.41 -14.89 -9.45
CA ASP A 106 14.42 -14.03 -10.07
C ASP A 106 14.43 -14.19 -11.60
N GLN A 107 14.24 -15.41 -12.10
CA GLN A 107 14.20 -15.71 -13.54
C GLN A 107 12.87 -15.30 -14.18
N PHE A 108 11.77 -15.35 -13.44
CA PHE A 108 10.44 -15.09 -13.98
C PHE A 108 10.22 -13.63 -14.41
N HIS A 109 11.10 -12.70 -14.01
CA HIS A 109 11.07 -11.29 -14.38
C HIS A 109 9.65 -10.71 -14.41
N PHE A 110 9.06 -10.52 -13.24
CA PHE A 110 7.81 -9.79 -13.16
C PHE A 110 7.99 -8.41 -13.80
N SER A 111 7.38 -8.18 -14.95
CA SER A 111 7.39 -6.85 -15.58
C SER A 111 6.83 -5.83 -14.58
N LYS A 112 7.29 -4.57 -14.65
CA LYS A 112 6.80 -3.50 -13.75
C LYS A 112 5.27 -3.33 -13.77
N ASN A 113 4.59 -3.92 -14.76
CA ASN A 113 3.14 -3.85 -14.99
C ASN A 113 2.51 -5.25 -15.04
N PHE A 114 3.03 -6.21 -14.28
CA PHE A 114 2.49 -7.58 -14.25
C PHE A 114 1.06 -7.56 -13.72
N LYS A 115 0.10 -7.78 -14.61
CA LYS A 115 -1.33 -7.70 -14.30
C LYS A 115 -1.87 -9.08 -13.88
N ILE A 116 -2.97 -9.07 -13.14
CA ILE A 116 -3.72 -10.29 -12.74
C ILE A 116 -3.94 -11.26 -13.93
N LYS A 117 -4.05 -10.77 -15.17
CA LYS A 117 -4.18 -11.62 -16.36
C LYS A 117 -2.98 -12.54 -16.62
N GLU A 118 -1.80 -12.16 -16.18
CA GLU A 118 -0.55 -12.90 -16.36
C GLU A 118 -0.29 -13.90 -15.22
N ILE A 119 -1.11 -13.86 -14.17
CA ILE A 119 -1.05 -14.81 -13.04
C ILE A 119 -1.22 -16.26 -13.52
N LEU A 120 -2.07 -16.52 -14.49
CA LEU A 120 -2.26 -17.87 -15.03
C LEU A 120 -0.96 -18.40 -15.67
N THR A 121 -0.22 -17.53 -16.35
CA THR A 121 1.09 -17.89 -16.93
C THR A 121 2.10 -18.19 -15.84
N PHE A 122 2.13 -17.39 -14.78
CA PHE A 122 2.94 -17.63 -13.61
C PHE A 122 2.58 -18.95 -12.92
N GLU A 123 1.30 -19.23 -12.66
CA GLU A 123 0.83 -20.46 -12.04
C GLU A 123 1.20 -21.70 -12.87
N ASN A 124 1.07 -21.63 -14.20
CA ASN A 124 1.48 -22.71 -15.09
C ASN A 124 2.99 -22.94 -15.07
N ALA A 125 3.77 -21.87 -15.09
CA ALA A 125 5.22 -21.95 -14.98
C ALA A 125 5.64 -22.52 -13.61
N LEU A 126 5.01 -22.08 -12.52
CA LEU A 126 5.25 -22.58 -11.17
C LEU A 126 4.99 -24.08 -11.08
N LYS A 127 3.82 -24.56 -11.55
CA LYS A 127 3.47 -25.98 -11.56
C LYS A 127 4.39 -26.82 -12.44
N ASN A 128 4.89 -26.28 -13.54
CA ASN A 128 5.82 -26.97 -14.42
C ASN A 128 7.22 -27.13 -13.82
N ASN A 129 7.67 -26.15 -13.05
CA ASN A 129 9.00 -26.19 -12.41
C ASN A 129 9.00 -27.01 -11.12
N PHE A 130 7.87 -27.12 -10.42
CA PHE A 130 7.75 -27.80 -9.11
C PHE A 130 6.75 -28.97 -9.16
N LYS A 131 6.91 -29.88 -10.13
CA LYS A 131 5.99 -31.02 -10.36
C LYS A 131 5.93 -32.03 -9.22
N GLU A 132 6.97 -32.11 -8.42
CA GLU A 132 7.10 -33.03 -7.26
C GLU A 132 6.25 -32.53 -6.08
N TYR A 133 5.76 -31.30 -6.13
CA TYR A 133 4.96 -30.71 -5.05
C TYR A 133 3.49 -30.55 -5.48
N LYS A 134 2.60 -30.83 -4.55
CA LYS A 134 1.22 -30.38 -4.64
C LYS A 134 1.18 -28.88 -4.38
N ILE A 135 0.78 -28.09 -5.38
CA ILE A 135 0.69 -26.64 -5.25
C ILE A 135 -0.78 -26.23 -5.18
N GLU A 136 -1.16 -25.69 -4.03
CA GLU A 136 -2.48 -25.09 -3.82
C GLU A 136 -2.38 -23.56 -3.91
N THR A 137 -3.43 -22.92 -4.42
CA THR A 137 -3.48 -21.45 -4.57
C THR A 137 -4.66 -20.91 -3.80
N LYS A 138 -4.42 -19.91 -2.96
CA LYS A 138 -5.45 -19.13 -2.28
C LYS A 138 -5.33 -17.65 -2.68
N LYS A 139 -6.46 -17.05 -3.10
CA LYS A 139 -6.52 -15.61 -3.35
C LYS A 139 -6.77 -14.87 -2.04
N ILE A 140 -6.00 -13.83 -1.78
CA ILE A 140 -6.22 -12.92 -0.67
C ILE A 140 -7.24 -11.88 -1.15
N ILE A 141 -8.46 -11.92 -0.60
CA ILE A 141 -9.56 -11.05 -1.04
C ILE A 141 -9.97 -10.14 0.11
N SER A 142 -10.03 -8.83 -0.14
CA SER A 142 -10.59 -7.86 0.77
C SER A 142 -11.55 -6.92 0.03
N ARG A 143 -12.74 -6.71 0.58
CA ARG A 143 -13.80 -5.85 0.01
C ARG A 143 -14.08 -6.15 -1.47
N GLY A 144 -14.10 -7.43 -1.84
CA GLY A 144 -14.33 -7.90 -3.22
C GLY A 144 -13.18 -7.66 -4.20
N LYS A 145 -12.02 -7.18 -3.72
CA LYS A 145 -10.81 -6.97 -4.53
C LYS A 145 -9.74 -7.98 -4.17
N CYS A 146 -9.04 -8.52 -5.18
CA CYS A 146 -7.87 -9.35 -4.97
C CYS A 146 -6.71 -8.47 -4.50
N ARG A 147 -6.11 -8.85 -3.36
CA ARG A 147 -4.98 -8.15 -2.71
C ARG A 147 -3.68 -8.93 -2.78
N GLY A 148 -3.74 -10.16 -3.29
CA GLY A 148 -2.57 -11.01 -3.43
C GLY A 148 -2.93 -12.46 -3.62
N PHE A 149 -1.91 -13.30 -3.61
CA PHE A 149 -1.99 -14.74 -3.75
C PHE A 149 -1.10 -15.41 -2.72
N ILE A 150 -1.57 -16.55 -2.23
CA ILE A 150 -0.79 -17.46 -1.40
C ILE A 150 -0.67 -18.78 -2.16
N TYR A 151 0.55 -19.21 -2.41
CA TYR A 151 0.87 -20.52 -2.98
C TYR A 151 1.45 -21.41 -1.90
N ILE A 152 0.91 -22.61 -1.79
CA ILE A 152 1.25 -23.58 -0.75
C ILE A 152 1.84 -24.80 -1.43
N PHE A 153 3.08 -25.13 -1.10
CA PHE A 153 3.79 -26.29 -1.60
C PHE A 153 3.79 -27.38 -0.52
N SER A 154 3.29 -28.55 -0.87
CA SER A 154 3.25 -29.73 0.00
C SER A 154 3.92 -30.89 -0.70
N GLU A 155 4.83 -31.60 -0.03
CA GLU A 155 5.47 -32.82 -0.55
C GLU A 155 4.49 -33.98 -0.57
N ASP A 156 3.65 -34.09 0.44
CA ASP A 156 2.64 -35.16 0.53
C ASP A 156 1.37 -34.77 -0.25
N ILE A 157 1.23 -35.40 -1.44
CA ILE A 157 0.08 -35.19 -2.34
C ILE A 157 -1.23 -35.70 -1.72
N SER A 158 -1.17 -36.69 -0.82
CA SER A 158 -2.34 -37.33 -0.19
C SER A 158 -2.91 -36.49 0.96
N ARG A 159 -2.19 -35.47 1.41
CA ARG A 159 -2.54 -34.67 2.58
C ARG A 159 -3.77 -33.79 2.30
N GLN A 160 -4.61 -33.64 3.34
CA GLN A 160 -5.73 -32.71 3.29
C GLN A 160 -5.24 -31.26 3.02
N SER A 161 -6.02 -30.52 2.24
CA SER A 161 -5.69 -29.12 1.93
C SER A 161 -5.65 -28.26 3.18
N ILE A 162 -4.56 -27.53 3.38
CA ILE A 162 -4.45 -26.59 4.50
C ILE A 162 -5.27 -25.32 4.25
N THR A 163 -5.73 -25.07 3.02
CA THR A 163 -6.62 -23.93 2.72
C THR A 163 -8.00 -24.07 3.36
N GLU A 164 -8.37 -25.28 3.83
CA GLU A 164 -9.59 -25.55 4.58
C GLU A 164 -9.38 -25.45 6.11
N ASP A 165 -8.14 -25.35 6.57
CA ASP A 165 -7.81 -25.22 7.98
C ASP A 165 -8.28 -23.87 8.52
N SER A 166 -8.92 -23.88 9.70
CA SER A 166 -9.47 -22.69 10.33
C SER A 166 -8.40 -21.67 10.74
N ASN A 167 -7.21 -22.15 11.15
CA ASN A 167 -6.08 -21.30 11.54
C ASN A 167 -5.51 -20.61 10.29
N PHE A 168 -5.38 -21.37 9.18
CA PHE A 168 -4.95 -20.82 7.91
C PHE A 168 -5.89 -19.69 7.44
N ASN A 169 -7.20 -19.97 7.43
CA ASN A 169 -8.20 -18.99 7.01
C ASN A 169 -8.22 -17.75 7.93
N PHE A 170 -7.99 -17.92 9.23
CA PHE A 170 -7.87 -16.79 10.14
C PHE A 170 -6.65 -15.92 9.82
N ILE A 171 -5.49 -16.51 9.60
CA ILE A 171 -4.25 -15.79 9.28
C ILE A 171 -4.39 -15.09 7.92
N GLU A 172 -4.96 -15.76 6.92
CA GLU A 172 -5.24 -15.19 5.60
C GLU A 172 -6.17 -13.98 5.69
N ASN A 173 -7.26 -14.07 6.45
CA ASN A 173 -8.18 -12.94 6.68
C ASN A 173 -7.47 -11.77 7.38
N CYS A 174 -6.63 -12.03 8.37
CA CYS A 174 -5.83 -11.00 9.03
C CYS A 174 -4.85 -10.33 8.04
N LEU A 175 -4.22 -11.12 7.18
CA LEU A 175 -3.35 -10.60 6.12
C LEU A 175 -4.13 -9.74 5.13
N ALA A 176 -5.34 -10.18 4.71
CA ALA A 176 -6.22 -9.43 3.82
C ALA A 176 -6.60 -8.07 4.42
N VAL A 177 -6.97 -8.03 5.71
CA VAL A 177 -7.26 -6.78 6.44
C VAL A 177 -6.03 -5.89 6.54
N GLY A 178 -4.86 -6.48 6.81
CA GLY A 178 -3.60 -5.73 6.91
C GLY A 178 -3.21 -5.07 5.60
N LEU A 179 -3.29 -5.80 4.50
CA LEU A 179 -3.03 -5.28 3.15
C LEU A 179 -4.02 -4.14 2.82
N GLU A 180 -5.31 -4.34 3.08
CA GLU A 180 -6.34 -3.32 2.84
C GLU A 180 -6.08 -2.04 3.64
N ASN A 181 -5.79 -2.16 4.93
CA ASN A 181 -5.48 -1.01 5.79
C ASN A 181 -4.26 -0.24 5.27
N HIS A 182 -3.21 -0.95 4.83
CA HIS A 182 -2.04 -0.31 4.24
C HIS A 182 -2.41 0.52 3.00
N TYR A 183 -3.25 -0.03 2.11
CA TYR A 183 -3.71 0.71 0.92
C TYR A 183 -4.55 1.93 1.27
N LEU A 184 -5.47 1.78 2.23
CA LEU A 184 -6.31 2.90 2.67
C LEU A 184 -5.48 4.04 3.26
N ILE A 185 -4.48 3.72 4.10
CA ILE A 185 -3.57 4.72 4.68
C ILE A 185 -2.77 5.41 3.57
N LYS A 186 -2.23 4.65 2.61
CA LYS A 186 -1.44 5.20 1.50
C LYS A 186 -2.28 6.09 0.59
N THR A 187 -3.51 5.67 0.28
CA THR A 187 -4.46 6.44 -0.53
C THR A 187 -4.87 7.72 0.20
N LYS A 188 -5.18 7.63 1.50
CA LYS A 188 -5.52 8.79 2.32
C LYS A 188 -4.39 9.83 2.33
N LYS A 189 -3.15 9.41 2.56
CA LYS A 189 -1.98 10.31 2.50
C LYS A 189 -1.82 10.99 1.14
N LYS A 190 -2.09 10.25 0.04
CA LYS A 190 -2.04 10.84 -1.32
C LYS A 190 -3.09 11.93 -1.48
N HIS A 191 -4.33 11.70 -1.03
CA HIS A 191 -5.40 12.71 -1.06
C HIS A 191 -5.06 13.92 -0.20
N GLU A 192 -4.60 13.73 1.03
CA GLU A 192 -4.19 14.82 1.93
C GLU A 192 -3.08 15.70 1.33
N ASN A 193 -2.13 15.10 0.59
CA ASN A 193 -1.09 15.86 -0.09
C ASN A 193 -1.66 16.69 -1.25
N VAL A 194 -2.54 16.11 -2.08
CA VAL A 194 -3.21 16.82 -3.17
C VAL A 194 -4.07 17.97 -2.63
N ASP A 195 -4.83 17.73 -1.56
CA ASP A 195 -5.66 18.77 -0.93
C ASP A 195 -4.79 19.93 -0.42
N ARG A 196 -3.61 19.61 0.16
CA ARG A 196 -2.65 20.64 0.60
C ARG A 196 -2.08 21.43 -0.57
N GLU A 197 -1.73 20.78 -1.68
CA GLU A 197 -1.22 21.45 -2.89
C GLU A 197 -2.28 22.39 -3.47
N ILE A 198 -3.54 21.95 -3.54
CA ILE A 198 -4.67 22.76 -4.01
C ILE A 198 -4.89 23.96 -3.07
N SER A 199 -4.87 23.76 -1.76
CA SER A 199 -5.01 24.83 -0.77
C SER A 199 -3.90 25.88 -0.89
N THR A 200 -2.64 25.42 -1.05
CA THR A 200 -1.51 26.33 -1.27
C THR A 200 -1.65 27.09 -2.58
N GLY A 201 -2.08 26.42 -3.66
CA GLY A 201 -2.35 27.08 -4.95
C GLY A 201 -3.44 28.15 -4.86
N ALA A 202 -4.52 27.88 -4.10
CA ALA A 202 -5.60 28.85 -3.86
C ALA A 202 -5.11 30.08 -3.08
N GLU A 203 -4.24 29.88 -2.08
CA GLU A 203 -3.63 30.98 -1.33
C GLU A 203 -2.74 31.85 -2.23
N ILE A 204 -1.88 31.24 -3.05
CA ILE A 204 -1.04 31.95 -4.02
C ILE A 204 -1.92 32.70 -5.02
N GLN A 205 -2.97 32.07 -5.56
CA GLN A 205 -3.87 32.72 -6.51
C GLN A 205 -4.56 33.93 -5.88
N SER A 206 -5.01 33.82 -4.62
CA SER A 206 -5.65 34.95 -3.92
C SER A 206 -4.70 36.13 -3.73
N GLN A 207 -3.40 35.86 -3.50
CA GLN A 207 -2.38 36.92 -3.38
C GLN A 207 -2.02 37.58 -4.71
N LEU A 208 -2.28 36.91 -5.83
CA LEU A 208 -2.03 37.49 -7.18
C LEU A 208 -3.17 38.35 -7.68
N LEU A 209 -4.38 38.21 -7.16
CA LEU A 209 -5.51 39.04 -7.53
C LEU A 209 -5.38 40.44 -6.89
N PRO A 210 -5.77 41.50 -7.58
CA PRO A 210 -5.74 42.88 -7.02
C PRO A 210 -6.65 42.97 -5.79
N ASP A 211 -6.12 43.48 -4.68
CA ASP A 211 -6.86 43.70 -3.43
C ASP A 211 -7.88 44.87 -3.55
N TYR A 212 -7.68 45.73 -4.50
CA TYR A 212 -8.53 46.92 -4.71
C TYR A 212 -8.67 47.27 -6.18
N CYS A 213 -9.79 47.87 -6.53
CA CYS A 213 -9.99 48.48 -7.83
C CYS A 213 -9.36 49.89 -7.90
N PRO A 214 -8.73 50.29 -9.01
CA PRO A 214 -8.18 51.63 -9.14
C PRO A 214 -9.31 52.69 -9.14
N ILE A 215 -9.07 53.81 -8.45
CA ILE A 215 -9.99 54.92 -8.43
C ILE A 215 -9.76 55.78 -9.69
N ILE A 216 -10.77 55.85 -10.54
CA ILE A 216 -10.73 56.61 -11.79
C ILE A 216 -11.79 57.71 -11.74
N HIS A 217 -11.39 58.96 -11.96
CA HIS A 217 -12.35 60.08 -11.92
C HIS A 217 -13.48 59.92 -12.96
N GLY A 218 -14.73 59.92 -12.48
CA GLY A 218 -15.92 59.76 -13.31
C GLY A 218 -16.25 58.34 -13.73
N ILE A 219 -15.58 57.33 -13.17
CA ILE A 219 -15.85 55.91 -13.46
C ILE A 219 -15.88 55.13 -12.13
N ASP A 220 -16.99 54.42 -11.91
CA ASP A 220 -17.07 53.42 -10.83
C ASP A 220 -16.65 52.07 -11.39
N LEU A 221 -15.66 51.46 -10.74
CA LEU A 221 -15.10 50.16 -11.12
C LEU A 221 -15.22 49.16 -9.96
N ALA A 222 -15.77 48.00 -10.26
CA ALA A 222 -15.83 46.88 -9.31
C ALA A 222 -15.36 45.61 -10.00
N ALA A 223 -14.59 44.81 -9.29
CA ALA A 223 -14.18 43.49 -9.73
C ALA A 223 -14.29 42.49 -8.57
N HIS A 224 -14.74 41.29 -8.87
CA HIS A 224 -14.86 40.22 -7.91
C HIS A 224 -14.62 38.87 -8.61
N CYS A 225 -13.76 38.02 -8.01
CA CYS A 225 -13.54 36.66 -8.45
C CYS A 225 -13.94 35.70 -7.33
N ARG A 226 -14.86 34.79 -7.63
CA ARG A 226 -15.26 33.73 -6.70
C ARG A 226 -15.07 32.38 -7.36
N PRO A 227 -14.05 31.61 -6.97
CA PRO A 227 -13.84 30.25 -7.48
C PRO A 227 -15.03 29.36 -7.19
N ALA A 228 -15.40 28.47 -8.12
CA ALA A 228 -16.44 27.46 -7.93
C ALA A 228 -15.98 26.33 -6.98
N LEU A 229 -14.69 26.06 -6.95
CA LEU A 229 -13.99 25.14 -6.05
C LEU A 229 -12.92 25.91 -5.26
N GLN A 230 -11.91 25.20 -4.76
CA GLN A 230 -10.83 25.84 -3.99
C GLN A 230 -9.92 26.71 -4.87
N LEU A 231 -9.75 26.34 -6.14
CA LEU A 231 -8.92 27.05 -7.12
C LEU A 231 -9.79 27.52 -8.30
N GLY A 232 -9.64 28.75 -8.74
CA GLY A 232 -10.33 29.32 -9.90
C GLY A 232 -9.50 29.19 -11.17
N GLY A 233 -10.18 29.08 -12.32
CA GLY A 233 -9.55 29.20 -13.65
C GLY A 233 -9.38 30.62 -14.13
N ASP A 234 -10.03 31.59 -13.47
CA ASP A 234 -10.08 32.97 -13.90
C ASP A 234 -9.05 33.83 -13.16
N TYR A 235 -8.54 34.82 -13.87
CA TYR A 235 -7.62 35.82 -13.34
C TYR A 235 -8.01 37.20 -13.91
N TYR A 236 -7.87 38.25 -13.11
CA TYR A 236 -8.01 39.62 -13.59
C TYR A 236 -6.93 40.52 -13.01
N ASP A 237 -6.59 41.57 -13.74
CA ASP A 237 -5.63 42.58 -13.32
C ASP A 237 -6.01 43.96 -13.90
N PHE A 238 -5.45 45.04 -13.36
CA PHE A 238 -5.65 46.38 -13.79
C PHE A 238 -4.35 46.95 -14.34
N MET A 239 -4.34 47.33 -15.62
CA MET A 239 -3.20 47.97 -16.28
C MET A 239 -3.49 49.42 -16.67
N CYS A 240 -2.68 50.35 -16.15
CA CYS A 240 -2.72 51.74 -16.62
C CYS A 240 -1.92 51.86 -17.92
N LEU A 241 -2.63 52.04 -19.03
CA LEU A 241 -1.99 52.36 -20.31
C LEU A 241 -1.68 53.86 -20.37
N LYS A 242 -0.39 54.24 -20.46
CA LYS A 242 0.02 55.63 -20.77
C LYS A 242 -0.30 55.87 -22.24
N THR A 243 -1.46 56.42 -22.53
CA THR A 243 -1.72 57.01 -23.86
C THR A 243 -1.06 58.36 -23.91
N ASN A 244 -0.11 58.56 -24.85
CA ASN A 244 0.42 59.88 -25.20
C ASN A 244 -0.69 60.69 -25.90
N ILE A 245 -1.72 61.09 -25.13
CA ILE A 245 -2.82 61.92 -25.62
C ILE A 245 -2.36 63.41 -25.81
N SER A 246 -1.12 63.73 -25.40
CA SER A 246 -0.61 65.09 -25.44
C SER A 246 -0.30 65.63 -26.86
N GLU A 247 -0.17 64.77 -27.87
CA GLU A 247 0.16 65.27 -29.24
C GLU A 247 -1.07 65.57 -30.12
N LYS A 248 -2.22 64.95 -29.91
CA LYS A 248 -3.40 65.16 -30.71
C LYS A 248 -4.26 66.36 -30.29
N ARG A 249 -4.06 66.99 -29.15
CA ARG A 249 -4.79 68.16 -28.70
C ARG A 249 -4.18 69.51 -29.21
N LYS A 250 -2.95 69.50 -29.70
CA LYS A 250 -2.32 70.70 -30.25
C LYS A 250 -2.72 71.00 -31.71
N GLU A 251 -3.28 70.02 -32.42
CA GLU A 251 -3.73 70.27 -33.83
C GLU A 251 -5.19 70.77 -33.97
N LYS A 252 -6.01 70.66 -32.90
CA LYS A 252 -7.41 71.14 -32.97
C LYS A 252 -7.67 72.53 -32.40
N SER A 253 -6.65 73.29 -32.01
CA SER A 253 -6.78 74.66 -31.52
C SER A 253 -6.24 75.68 -32.51
N ARG A 254 -6.11 75.33 -33.77
CA ARG A 254 -5.81 76.25 -34.87
C ARG A 254 -6.88 76.12 -35.95
N TRP A 255 -8.09 76.64 -35.60
CA TRP A 255 -9.08 77.15 -36.57
C TRP A 255 -10.03 78.08 -35.81
#